data_05ee1e6c51fa83805c0fc965a70361e5
#
_entry.id   05ee1e6c51fa83805c0fc965a70361e5
#
_cell.length_a   1.000
_cell.length_b   1.000
_cell.length_c   1.000
_cell.angle_alpha   90.00
_cell.angle_beta   90.00
_cell.angle_gamma   90.00
#
_symmetry.space_group_name_H-M   'P 1'
#
loop_
_entity.id
_entity.type
_entity.pdbx_description
1 polymer ?
#
loop_
_entity_poly.entity_id
_entity_poly.type
_entity_poly.pdbx_seq_one_letter_code
_entity_poly.pdbx_strand_id
1 'polypeptide(L)'
;YRCRYCHRHIPDKKLCIDHIYPIYRTKTGNDFWLRLLRIEDVNDVRNLAPACRRCNTKKGRNAGIWVLRAILGRYEAYWVLRKVCFVAMVVGLVFLLNFFS
;
A
#
# COMPACT_ATOMS: atom_id res chain seq x y z
N TYR A 1 -0.65 -12.72 8.18
CA TYR A 1 -1.04 -11.64 7.29
C TYR A 1 0.17 -10.87 6.80
N ARG A 2 0.05 -10.28 5.63
CA ARG A 2 1.06 -9.38 5.06
C ARG A 2 0.48 -7.97 4.98
N CYS A 3 1.27 -6.97 5.39
CA CYS A 3 0.85 -5.58 5.26
C CYS A 3 0.64 -5.22 3.78
N ARG A 4 -0.50 -4.66 3.45
CA ARG A 4 -0.85 -4.26 2.08
C ARG A 4 0.10 -3.20 1.53
N TYR A 5 0.72 -2.40 2.40
CA TYR A 5 1.51 -1.24 2.01
C TYR A 5 3.02 -1.49 2.01
N CYS A 6 3.54 -2.34 2.91
CA CYS A 6 4.97 -2.63 2.99
C CYS A 6 5.32 -4.11 2.84
N HIS A 7 4.34 -4.99 2.76
CA HIS A 7 4.48 -6.44 2.60
C HIS A 7 5.13 -7.15 3.79
N ARG A 8 5.33 -6.46 4.91
CA ARG A 8 5.87 -7.07 6.12
C ARG A 8 4.88 -8.07 6.70
N HIS A 9 5.39 -9.19 7.23
CA HIS A 9 4.56 -10.14 7.97
C HIS A 9 4.00 -9.51 9.24
N ILE A 10 2.69 -9.70 9.48
CA ILE A 10 2.00 -9.15 10.64
C ILE A 10 1.47 -10.31 11.49
N PRO A 11 1.91 -10.48 12.75
CA PRO A 11 1.29 -11.42 13.67
C PRO A 11 -0.17 -11.03 13.94
N ASP A 12 -1.04 -12.01 14.17
CA ASP A 12 -2.48 -11.77 14.38
C ASP A 12 -2.75 -10.73 15.47
N LYS A 13 -1.97 -10.74 16.53
CA LYS A 13 -2.13 -9.80 17.65
C LYS A 13 -1.79 -8.35 17.31
N LYS A 14 -1.05 -8.12 16.23
CA LYS A 14 -0.60 -6.80 15.80
C LYS A 14 -1.26 -6.33 14.52
N LEU A 15 -2.24 -7.09 14.05
CA LEU A 15 -2.95 -6.78 12.81
C LEU A 15 -3.84 -5.55 13.00
N CYS A 16 -3.69 -4.60 12.10
CA CYS A 16 -4.65 -3.49 11.95
C CYS A 16 -5.43 -3.70 10.66
N ILE A 17 -6.72 -3.42 10.71
CA ILE A 17 -7.56 -3.41 9.51
C ILE A 17 -7.75 -1.96 9.10
N ASP A 18 -7.25 -1.62 7.92
CA ASP A 18 -7.30 -0.28 7.40
C ASP A 18 -8.40 -0.14 6.35
N HIS A 19 -9.08 1.00 6.35
CA HIS A 19 -9.94 1.42 5.24
C HIS A 19 -9.05 2.07 4.20
N ILE A 20 -8.91 1.43 3.03
CA ILE A 20 -8.06 1.92 1.93
C ILE A 20 -8.46 3.35 1.58
N TYR A 21 -9.76 3.57 1.35
CA TYR A 21 -10.31 4.91 1.28
C TYR A 21 -10.85 5.28 2.65
N PRO A 22 -10.33 6.35 3.30
CA PRO A 22 -10.68 6.64 4.69
C PRO A 22 -12.15 7.02 4.88
N ILE A 23 -12.76 6.54 5.96
CA ILE A 23 -14.14 6.87 6.33
C ILE A 23 -14.32 8.40 6.43
N TYR A 24 -13.37 9.09 6.99
CA TYR A 24 -13.40 10.55 7.15
C TYR A 24 -13.70 11.25 5.83
N ARG A 25 -13.13 10.78 4.72
CA ARG A 25 -13.28 11.44 3.42
C ARG A 25 -14.65 11.22 2.80
N THR A 26 -15.37 10.17 3.19
CA THR A 26 -16.74 9.98 2.72
C THR A 26 -17.69 11.03 3.27
N LYS A 27 -17.38 11.55 4.46
CA LYS A 27 -18.18 12.60 5.10
C LYS A 27 -18.04 13.96 4.41
N THR A 28 -16.99 14.15 3.62
CA THR A 28 -16.77 15.38 2.85
C THR A 28 -17.41 15.34 1.46
N GLY A 29 -18.10 14.26 1.12
CA GLY A 29 -18.75 14.09 -0.18
C GLY A 29 -17.83 13.69 -1.31
N ASN A 30 -16.53 13.53 -1.05
CA ASN A 30 -15.56 13.13 -2.07
C ASN A 30 -15.41 11.62 -2.08
N ASP A 31 -16.17 10.96 -2.93
CA ASP A 31 -16.20 9.50 -3.06
C ASP A 31 -15.63 9.02 -4.41
N PHE A 32 -14.82 9.86 -5.06
CA PHE A 32 -14.25 9.56 -6.38
C PHE A 32 -13.58 8.18 -6.42
N TRP A 33 -12.73 7.88 -5.43
CA TRP A 33 -12.00 6.61 -5.39
C TRP A 33 -12.92 5.42 -5.18
N LEU A 34 -13.96 5.58 -4.37
CA LEU A 34 -14.94 4.51 -4.15
C LEU A 34 -15.72 4.22 -5.42
N ARG A 35 -16.13 5.27 -6.13
CA ARG A 35 -16.83 5.11 -7.42
C ARG A 35 -15.93 4.47 -8.47
N LEU A 36 -14.68 4.88 -8.54
CA LEU A 36 -13.71 4.32 -9.47
C LEU A 36 -13.50 2.82 -9.22
N LEU A 37 -13.44 2.42 -7.95
CA LEU A 37 -13.26 1.03 -7.54
C LEU A 37 -14.58 0.25 -7.50
N ARG A 38 -15.69 0.89 -7.82
CA ARG A 38 -17.04 0.30 -7.79
C ARG A 38 -17.41 -0.24 -6.41
N ILE A 39 -17.04 0.48 -5.35
CA ILE A 39 -17.35 0.15 -3.98
C ILE A 39 -18.48 1.07 -3.51
N GLU A 40 -19.61 0.48 -3.15
CA GLU A 40 -20.80 1.23 -2.73
C GLU A 40 -20.74 1.66 -1.26
N ASP A 41 -20.14 0.81 -0.41
CA ASP A 41 -20.04 1.04 1.03
C ASP A 41 -18.56 1.12 1.44
N VAL A 42 -18.21 2.14 2.21
CA VAL A 42 -16.85 2.32 2.71
C VAL A 42 -16.38 1.14 3.57
N ASN A 43 -17.32 0.40 4.16
CA ASN A 43 -17.02 -0.81 4.95
C ASN A 43 -17.01 -2.09 4.11
N ASP A 44 -17.14 -2.00 2.79
CA ASP A 44 -17.02 -3.16 1.91
C ASP A 44 -15.64 -3.80 2.09
N VAL A 45 -15.60 -5.13 2.10
CA VAL A 45 -14.35 -5.89 2.27
C VAL A 45 -13.30 -5.51 1.23
N ARG A 46 -13.71 -5.07 0.04
CA ARG A 46 -12.79 -4.61 -0.99
C ARG A 46 -12.08 -3.30 -0.63
N ASN A 47 -12.64 -2.54 0.32
CA ASN A 47 -12.04 -1.33 0.86
C ASN A 47 -11.25 -1.58 2.15
N LEU A 48 -11.15 -2.83 2.60
CA LEU A 48 -10.43 -3.19 3.80
C LEU A 48 -9.10 -3.86 3.43
N ALA A 49 -8.06 -3.55 4.17
CA ALA A 49 -6.75 -4.14 3.93
C ALA A 49 -6.03 -4.40 5.26
N PRO A 50 -5.29 -5.52 5.36
CA PRO A 50 -4.40 -5.71 6.49
C PRO A 50 -3.26 -4.71 6.42
N ALA A 51 -2.95 -4.06 7.54
CA ALA A 51 -1.88 -3.10 7.63
C ALA A 51 -1.10 -3.29 8.92
N CYS A 52 0.20 -3.05 8.86
CA CYS A 52 0.99 -2.97 10.09
C CYS A 52 0.72 -1.62 10.76
N ARG A 53 0.97 -1.56 12.06
CA ARG A 53 0.71 -0.35 12.84
C ARG A 53 1.45 0.87 12.28
N ARG A 54 2.69 0.67 11.84
CA ARG A 54 3.51 1.73 11.27
C ARG A 54 2.88 2.34 10.02
N CYS A 55 2.48 1.49 9.06
CA CYS A 55 1.86 1.96 7.81
C CYS A 55 0.49 2.57 8.09
N ASN A 56 -0.30 1.95 8.97
CA ASN A 56 -1.61 2.46 9.33
C ASN A 56 -1.53 3.86 9.95
N THR A 57 -0.59 4.06 10.86
CA THR A 57 -0.36 5.37 11.50
C THR A 57 0.14 6.39 10.48
N LYS A 58 1.11 6.02 9.65
CA LYS A 58 1.69 6.90 8.64
C LYS A 58 0.67 7.33 7.60
N LYS A 59 -0.19 6.42 7.17
CA LYS A 59 -1.27 6.71 6.24
C LYS A 59 -2.30 7.67 6.84
N GLY A 60 -2.73 7.39 8.08
CA GLY A 60 -3.74 8.18 8.76
C GLY A 60 -5.01 8.31 7.92
N ARG A 61 -5.43 9.55 7.65
CA ARG A 61 -6.63 9.87 6.87
C ARG A 61 -6.34 10.17 5.40
N ASN A 62 -5.13 9.87 4.95
CA ASN A 62 -4.72 10.18 3.59
C ASN A 62 -5.29 9.17 2.59
N ALA A 63 -5.56 9.64 1.39
CA ALA A 63 -5.96 8.84 0.24
C ALA A 63 -4.89 8.98 -0.86
N GLY A 64 -5.27 9.08 -2.10
CA GLY A 64 -4.33 9.32 -3.21
C GLY A 64 -3.33 8.19 -3.39
N ILE A 65 -2.05 8.49 -3.16
CA ILE A 65 -0.97 7.52 -3.34
C ILE A 65 -1.16 6.26 -2.48
N TRP A 66 -1.77 6.39 -1.31
CA TRP A 66 -2.03 5.25 -0.43
C TRP A 66 -3.06 4.30 -1.02
N VAL A 67 -4.09 4.83 -1.69
CA VAL A 67 -5.09 4.01 -2.41
C VAL A 67 -4.39 3.26 -3.54
N LEU A 68 -3.55 3.93 -4.31
CA LEU A 68 -2.79 3.31 -5.39
C LEU A 68 -1.87 2.20 -4.86
N ARG A 69 -1.15 2.45 -3.77
CA ARG A 69 -0.29 1.46 -3.14
C ARG A 69 -1.08 0.23 -2.66
N ALA A 70 -2.29 0.45 -2.13
CA ALA A 70 -3.13 -0.65 -1.69
C ALA A 70 -3.62 -1.51 -2.86
N ILE A 71 -3.97 -0.88 -3.97
CA ILE A 71 -4.38 -1.61 -5.18
C ILE A 71 -3.23 -2.45 -5.72
N LEU A 72 -2.06 -1.85 -5.89
CA LEU A 72 -0.87 -2.54 -6.39
C LEU A 72 -0.39 -3.62 -5.42
N GLY A 73 -0.43 -3.34 -4.13
CA GLY A 73 0.02 -4.26 -3.09
C GLY A 73 -0.83 -5.53 -2.96
N ARG A 74 -1.98 -5.58 -3.62
CA ARG A 74 -2.83 -6.76 -3.69
C ARG A 74 -2.19 -7.88 -4.52
N TYR A 75 -1.30 -7.54 -5.47
CA TYR A 75 -0.75 -8.48 -6.44
C TYR A 75 0.65 -8.90 -6.05
N GLU A 76 0.90 -10.22 -6.02
CA GLU A 76 2.24 -10.77 -5.78
C GLU A 76 3.24 -10.29 -6.84
N ALA A 77 2.81 -10.18 -8.09
CA ALA A 77 3.66 -9.70 -9.18
C ALA A 77 4.23 -8.31 -8.90
N TYR A 78 3.45 -7.42 -8.27
CA TYR A 78 3.92 -6.10 -7.87
C TYR A 78 5.11 -6.18 -6.90
N TRP A 79 5.00 -7.06 -5.89
CA TRP A 79 6.06 -7.19 -4.88
C TRP A 79 7.31 -7.82 -5.45
N VAL A 80 7.17 -8.82 -6.33
CA VAL A 80 8.30 -9.42 -7.04
C VAL A 80 8.99 -8.39 -7.91
N LEU A 81 8.24 -7.65 -8.72
CA LEU A 81 8.76 -6.60 -9.59
C LEU A 81 9.49 -5.51 -8.80
N ARG A 82 8.92 -5.12 -7.67
CA ARG A 82 9.51 -4.11 -6.78
C ARG A 82 10.88 -4.58 -6.26
N LYS A 83 10.99 -5.84 -5.84
CA LYS A 83 12.26 -6.42 -5.39
C LYS A 83 13.28 -6.49 -6.51
N VAL A 84 12.87 -6.91 -7.70
CA VAL A 84 13.75 -6.97 -8.89
C VAL A 84 14.26 -5.58 -9.25
N CYS A 85 13.39 -4.58 -9.27
CA CYS A 85 13.80 -3.19 -9.55
C CYS A 85 14.78 -2.67 -8.51
N PHE A 86 14.54 -2.96 -7.24
CA PHE A 86 15.44 -2.55 -6.16
C PHE A 86 16.83 -3.17 -6.32
N VAL A 87 16.90 -4.48 -6.56
CA VAL A 87 18.17 -5.19 -6.78
C VAL A 87 18.89 -4.63 -7.99
N ALA A 88 18.18 -4.40 -9.10
CA ALA A 88 18.76 -3.82 -10.30
C ALA A 88 19.34 -2.43 -10.05
N MET A 89 18.66 -1.60 -9.27
CA MET A 89 19.16 -0.28 -8.90
C MET A 89 20.43 -0.37 -8.06
N VAL A 90 20.49 -1.28 -7.08
CA VAL A 90 21.66 -1.47 -6.22
C VAL A 90 22.84 -1.95 -7.06
N VAL A 91 22.64 -2.96 -7.93
CA VAL A 91 23.68 -3.49 -8.79
C VAL A 91 24.20 -2.40 -9.74
N GLY A 92 23.30 -1.63 -10.35
CA GLY A 92 23.67 -0.53 -11.23
C GLY A 92 24.49 0.54 -10.53
N LEU A 93 24.11 0.88 -9.28
CA LEU A 93 24.84 1.86 -8.49
C LEU A 93 26.26 1.37 -8.14
N VAL A 94 26.36 0.10 -7.72
CA VAL A 94 27.69 -0.50 -7.41
C VAL A 94 28.58 -0.51 -8.64
N PHE A 95 28.04 -0.91 -9.80
CA PHE A 95 28.76 -0.90 -11.06
C PHE A 95 29.25 0.51 -11.42
N LEU A 96 28.37 1.51 -11.27
CA LEU A 96 28.70 2.91 -11.57
C LEU A 96 29.82 3.42 -10.65
N LEU A 97 29.75 3.13 -9.36
CA LEU A 97 30.77 3.54 -8.40
C LEU A 97 32.14 2.90 -8.72
N ASN A 98 32.15 1.63 -9.12
CA ASN A 98 33.37 0.94 -9.52
C ASN A 98 33.95 1.49 -10.82
N PHE A 99 33.07 1.93 -11.75
CA PHE A 99 33.52 2.52 -13.02
C PHE A 99 34.24 3.84 -12.79
N PHE A 100 33.82 4.63 -11.81
CA PHE A 100 34.43 5.94 -11.53
C PHE A 100 35.47 5.91 -10.41
N SER A 101 35.79 4.76 -9.86
CA SER A 101 36.82 4.66 -8.80
C SER A 101 38.25 4.48 -9.32
#